data_39b1b414381fe89d110db44ebcf62fd2
#
_entry.id   39b1b414381fe89d110db44ebcf62fd2
#
_cell.length_a   1.000
_cell.length_b   1.000
_cell.length_c   1.000
_cell.angle_alpha   90.00
_cell.angle_beta   90.00
_cell.angle_gamma   90.00
#
_symmetry.space_group_name_H-M   'P 1'
#
loop_
_entity.id
_entity.type
_entity.pdbx_description
1 polymer ?
#
loop_
_entity_poly.entity_id
_entity_poly.type
_entity_poly.pdbx_seq_one_letter_code
_entity_poly.pdbx_strand_id
1 'polypeptide(L)'
;MRAIVLVALIGIIVGISVADSSAQTAGSVLVSTSEMRQVATGWSAKKQILGKDVYNDSGERIGDINDLIVTPDRSLSYAIVGVGGFLGMGEHNVAVPVSKFKQQMGKIVLPGVTKDALKEAPKFEYAK
;
A
#
# COMPACT_ATOMS: atom_id res chain seq x y z
N MET A 1 20.66 -19.40 -65.01
CA MET A 1 20.54 -19.41 -64.55
C MET A 1 20.47 -19.31 -63.39
N ARG A 2 20.31 -19.23 -62.98
CA ARG A 2 20.22 -19.19 -62.23
C ARG A 2 20.02 -19.05 -61.06
N ALA A 3 19.84 -18.89 -60.52
CA ALA A 3 19.58 -18.83 -59.66
C ALA A 3 19.46 -18.67 -58.51
N ILE A 4 19.40 -18.59 -58.07
CA ILE A 4 19.28 -18.56 -57.14
C ILE A 4 19.20 -18.38 -55.96
N VAL A 5 19.05 -18.29 -55.59
CA VAL A 5 18.91 -18.26 -54.64
C VAL A 5 18.79 -18.06 -53.45
N LEU A 6 18.67 -17.99 -53.10
CA LEU A 6 18.52 -17.93 -52.17
C LEU A 6 18.35 -17.80 -51.00
N VAL A 7 18.21 -17.79 -50.72
CA VAL A 7 17.93 -17.79 -49.79
C VAL A 7 17.85 -17.72 -48.62
N ALA A 8 17.83 -17.75 -48.35
CA ALA A 8 17.71 -17.75 -47.43
C ALA A 8 17.63 -17.52 -46.39
N LEU A 9 17.54 -17.41 -46.00
CA LEU A 9 17.46 -17.33 -45.10
C LEU A 9 17.24 -17.14 -44.03
N ILE A 10 17.11 -17.04 -43.77
CA ILE A 10 16.81 -16.90 -42.97
C ILE A 10 16.66 -16.99 -41.86
N GLY A 11 16.48 -16.99 -41.30
CA GLY A 11 16.23 -17.08 -40.31
C GLY A 11 16.28 -16.93 -39.27
N ILE A 12 16.12 -16.84 -38.88
CA ILE A 12 16.16 -16.73 -38.04
C ILE A 12 15.95 -16.52 -36.96
N ILE A 13 15.72 -16.42 -36.44
CA ILE A 13 15.53 -16.31 -35.56
C ILE A 13 15.41 -16.27 -34.51
N VAL A 14 15.27 -16.21 -34.01
CA VAL A 14 15.06 -16.07 -33.16
C VAL A 14 14.83 -16.31 -32.06
N GLY A 15 14.44 -16.36 -31.66
CA GLY A 15 14.10 -16.65 -30.65
C GLY A 15 14.28 -16.53 -29.49
N ILE A 16 14.09 -16.68 -28.98
CA ILE A 16 14.44 -16.50 -28.17
C ILE A 16 14.10 -16.31 -27.02
N SER A 17 14.07 -16.05 -26.57
CA SER A 17 13.71 -15.65 -25.52
C SER A 17 13.10 -16.32 -24.58
N VAL A 18 12.60 -16.83 -24.65
CA VAL A 18 12.03 -17.63 -23.91
C VAL A 18 12.59 -18.04 -22.75
N ALA A 19 13.55 -18.32 -22.65
CA ALA A 19 14.16 -18.85 -21.52
C ALA A 19 13.74 -18.19 -20.27
N ASP A 20 13.37 -17.03 -20.33
CA ASP A 20 13.08 -16.33 -19.15
C ASP A 20 11.84 -16.77 -18.44
N SER A 21 11.04 -17.56 -19.03
CA SER A 21 9.78 -17.91 -18.38
C SER A 21 9.99 -18.63 -17.07
N SER A 22 11.03 -19.44 -16.94
CA SER A 22 11.23 -20.09 -15.63
C SER A 22 11.71 -19.10 -14.59
N ALA A 23 12.55 -18.15 -14.98
CA ALA A 23 12.96 -17.11 -14.06
C ALA A 23 11.77 -16.23 -13.66
N GLN A 24 10.88 -15.97 -14.60
CA GLN A 24 9.69 -15.18 -14.27
C GLN A 24 8.79 -15.89 -13.30
N THR A 25 8.68 -17.21 -13.40
CA THR A 25 7.85 -17.97 -12.49
C THR A 25 8.39 -17.84 -11.07
N ALA A 26 9.68 -17.94 -10.86
CA ALA A 26 10.27 -17.75 -9.56
C ALA A 26 10.13 -16.31 -9.10
N GLY A 27 10.28 -15.35 -10.01
CA GLY A 27 10.20 -13.94 -9.67
C GLY A 27 8.80 -13.46 -9.38
N SER A 28 7.77 -14.23 -9.74
CA SER A 28 6.41 -13.77 -9.50
C SER A 28 6.06 -13.69 -8.01
N VAL A 29 6.80 -14.38 -7.17
CA VAL A 29 6.57 -14.35 -5.72
C VAL A 29 7.41 -13.28 -5.05
N LEU A 30 8.55 -12.97 -5.62
CA LEU A 30 9.49 -12.04 -5.01
C LEU A 30 9.53 -10.74 -5.81
N VAL A 31 9.77 -9.65 -5.12
CA VAL A 31 9.86 -8.37 -5.80
C VAL A 31 11.19 -8.28 -6.56
N SER A 32 11.15 -7.65 -7.72
CA SER A 32 12.33 -7.39 -8.51
C SER A 32 13.14 -6.25 -7.89
N THR A 33 14.35 -6.04 -8.41
CA THR A 33 15.19 -4.93 -7.95
C THR A 33 14.51 -3.57 -8.18
N SER A 34 13.82 -3.42 -9.31
CA SER A 34 13.13 -2.17 -9.59
C SER A 34 11.92 -1.97 -8.69
N GLU A 35 11.19 -3.04 -8.39
CA GLU A 35 10.09 -2.96 -7.47
C GLU A 35 10.56 -2.67 -6.04
N MET A 36 11.74 -3.16 -5.68
CA MET A 36 12.28 -2.92 -4.35
C MET A 36 12.43 -1.43 -4.05
N ARG A 37 12.71 -0.63 -5.07
CA ARG A 37 12.78 0.82 -4.89
C ARG A 37 11.42 1.40 -4.53
N GLN A 38 10.36 0.88 -5.15
CA GLN A 38 9.01 1.31 -4.83
C GLN A 38 8.63 0.89 -3.43
N VAL A 39 9.01 -0.31 -3.03
CA VAL A 39 8.76 -0.78 -1.67
C VAL A 39 9.49 0.13 -0.67
N ALA A 40 10.73 0.48 -0.97
CA ALA A 40 11.54 1.29 -0.06
C ALA A 40 11.00 2.70 0.12
N THR A 41 10.27 3.22 -0.86
CA THR A 41 9.68 4.56 -0.76
C THR A 41 8.28 4.53 -0.16
N GLY A 42 7.75 3.35 0.13
CA GLY A 42 6.46 3.23 0.80
C GLY A 42 6.55 3.61 2.26
N TRP A 43 5.43 3.63 2.91
CA TRP A 43 5.38 3.94 4.34
C TRP A 43 5.60 2.68 5.14
N SER A 44 6.54 2.72 6.07
CA SER A 44 6.77 1.59 6.97
C SER A 44 5.66 1.57 8.02
N ALA A 45 4.93 0.47 8.08
CA ALA A 45 3.89 0.33 9.11
C ALA A 45 4.49 0.48 10.50
N LYS A 46 5.60 -0.18 10.73
CA LYS A 46 6.24 -0.17 12.04
C LYS A 46 6.81 1.19 12.41
N LYS A 47 7.48 1.84 11.46
CA LYS A 47 8.23 3.06 11.76
C LYS A 47 7.44 4.34 11.56
N GLN A 48 6.46 4.34 10.64
CA GLN A 48 5.83 5.57 10.21
C GLN A 48 4.32 5.61 10.39
N ILE A 49 3.68 4.50 10.71
CA ILE A 49 2.23 4.43 10.80
C ILE A 49 1.74 4.05 12.19
N LEU A 50 2.12 2.87 12.65
CA LEU A 50 1.57 2.34 13.90
C LEU A 50 1.97 3.19 15.10
N GLY A 51 1.00 3.53 15.90
CA GLY A 51 1.19 4.33 17.09
C GLY A 51 1.35 5.82 16.83
N LYS A 52 1.21 6.25 15.58
CA LYS A 52 1.39 7.66 15.24
C LYS A 52 0.10 8.43 15.39
N ASP A 53 0.23 9.69 15.76
CA ASP A 53 -0.90 10.60 15.84
C ASP A 53 -1.38 10.97 14.46
N VAL A 54 -2.69 11.17 14.33
CA VAL A 54 -3.33 11.61 13.09
C VAL A 54 -3.89 12.99 13.29
N TYR A 55 -3.66 13.86 12.33
CA TYR A 55 -4.13 15.25 12.36
C TYR A 55 -5.08 15.48 11.19
N ASN A 56 -5.97 16.44 11.34
CA ASN A 56 -6.77 16.88 10.20
C ASN A 56 -6.05 18.04 9.49
N ASP A 57 -6.66 18.54 8.43
CA ASP A 57 -6.05 19.62 7.65
C ASP A 57 -6.04 20.96 8.36
N SER A 58 -6.76 21.08 9.48
CA SER A 58 -6.70 22.27 10.33
C SER A 58 -5.58 22.19 11.37
N GLY A 59 -4.85 21.07 11.41
CA GLY A 59 -3.80 20.89 12.40
C GLY A 59 -4.26 20.32 13.72
N GLU A 60 -5.52 19.95 13.82
CA GLU A 60 -6.05 19.37 15.05
C GLU A 60 -5.72 17.88 15.11
N ARG A 61 -5.25 17.40 16.26
CA ARG A 61 -5.04 15.97 16.46
C ARG A 61 -6.40 15.30 16.61
N ILE A 62 -6.68 14.36 15.73
CA ILE A 62 -8.00 13.70 15.73
C ILE A 62 -7.97 12.27 16.24
N GLY A 63 -6.78 11.69 16.39
CA GLY A 63 -6.66 10.34 16.91
C GLY A 63 -5.27 9.80 16.73
N ASP A 64 -5.14 8.49 16.87
CA ASP A 64 -3.86 7.80 16.64
C ASP A 64 -4.14 6.46 15.97
N ILE A 65 -3.14 5.94 15.30
CA ILE A 65 -3.30 4.69 14.54
C ILE A 65 -2.94 3.51 15.42
N ASN A 66 -3.93 2.66 15.68
CA ASN A 66 -3.79 1.51 16.55
C ASN A 66 -3.41 0.24 15.80
N ASP A 67 -3.82 0.11 14.54
CA ASP A 67 -3.58 -1.10 13.77
C ASP A 67 -3.63 -0.80 12.28
N LEU A 68 -3.17 -1.76 11.51
CA LEU A 68 -3.23 -1.71 10.05
C LEU A 68 -3.83 -3.03 9.59
N ILE A 69 -4.97 -2.96 8.89
CA ILE A 69 -5.66 -4.14 8.40
C ILE A 69 -5.41 -4.25 6.90
N VAL A 70 -4.93 -5.41 6.50
CA VAL A 70 -4.65 -5.69 5.09
C VAL A 70 -5.66 -6.68 4.57
N THR A 71 -6.24 -6.40 3.40
CA THR A 71 -7.17 -7.31 2.75
C THR A 71 -6.46 -7.88 1.52
N PRO A 72 -5.82 -9.06 1.64
CA PRO A 72 -4.94 -9.56 0.57
C PRO A 72 -5.65 -9.79 -0.76
N ASP A 73 -6.90 -10.22 -0.71
CA ASP A 73 -7.67 -10.52 -1.92
C ASP A 73 -7.96 -9.27 -2.76
N ARG A 74 -7.90 -8.09 -2.16
CA ARG A 74 -8.15 -6.83 -2.87
C ARG A 74 -6.96 -5.89 -2.81
N SER A 75 -5.88 -6.32 -2.19
CA SER A 75 -4.65 -5.53 -2.04
C SER A 75 -4.90 -4.15 -1.42
N LEU A 76 -5.85 -4.08 -0.50
CA LEU A 76 -6.18 -2.84 0.17
C LEU A 76 -5.71 -2.86 1.61
N SER A 77 -5.43 -1.68 2.14
CA SER A 77 -5.01 -1.52 3.53
C SER A 77 -5.84 -0.44 4.20
N TYR A 78 -6.17 -0.69 5.45
CA TYR A 78 -6.96 0.23 6.26
C TYR A 78 -6.23 0.49 7.56
N ALA A 79 -6.16 1.75 7.96
CA ALA A 79 -5.63 2.10 9.26
C ALA A 79 -6.78 2.16 10.25
N ILE A 80 -6.57 1.62 11.43
CA ILE A 80 -7.56 1.71 12.50
C ILE A 80 -7.18 2.89 13.37
N VAL A 81 -7.99 3.92 13.31
CA VAL A 81 -7.75 5.16 14.04
C VAL A 81 -8.58 5.16 15.32
N GLY A 82 -7.92 5.29 16.44
CA GLY A 82 -8.60 5.43 17.72
C GLY A 82 -8.88 6.89 17.99
N VAL A 83 -10.14 7.21 18.22
CA VAL A 83 -10.60 8.58 18.38
C VAL A 83 -11.20 8.78 19.77
N GLY A 84 -10.77 9.81 20.45
CA GLY A 84 -11.29 10.10 21.79
C GLY A 84 -10.71 9.17 22.83
N GLY A 85 -11.42 8.99 23.92
CA GLY A 85 -10.98 8.14 25.02
C GLY A 85 -9.89 8.79 25.86
N PHE A 86 -9.43 8.05 26.87
CA PHE A 86 -8.40 8.52 27.78
C PHE A 86 -7.53 7.32 28.13
N LEU A 87 -6.25 7.42 27.88
CA LEU A 87 -5.28 6.33 28.12
C LEU A 87 -5.71 5.03 27.46
N GLY A 88 -6.19 5.13 26.22
CA GLY A 88 -6.60 3.95 25.47
C GLY A 88 -7.94 3.37 25.84
N MET A 89 -8.63 3.97 26.79
CA MET A 89 -9.93 3.49 27.22
C MET A 89 -11.04 4.35 26.64
N GLY A 90 -12.09 3.70 26.18
CA GLY A 90 -13.21 4.42 25.61
C GLY A 90 -12.98 4.98 24.22
N GLU A 91 -11.93 4.52 23.55
CA GLU A 91 -11.66 4.96 22.20
C GLU A 91 -12.69 4.43 21.22
N HIS A 92 -13.06 5.26 20.27
CA HIS A 92 -13.91 4.85 19.16
C HIS A 92 -12.99 4.55 17.99
N ASN A 93 -12.88 3.29 17.60
CA ASN A 93 -12.00 2.86 16.53
C ASN A 93 -12.71 2.94 15.18
N VAL A 94 -12.05 3.54 14.21
CA VAL A 94 -12.61 3.76 12.88
C VAL A 94 -11.63 3.23 11.84
N ALA A 95 -12.14 2.51 10.85
CA ALA A 95 -11.30 2.04 9.75
C ALA A 95 -11.27 3.08 8.64
N VAL A 96 -10.07 3.46 8.22
CA VAL A 96 -9.88 4.46 7.18
C VAL A 96 -8.92 3.90 6.13
N PRO A 97 -9.28 3.92 4.84
CA PRO A 97 -8.35 3.45 3.82
C PRO A 97 -7.04 4.22 3.87
N VAL A 98 -5.92 3.51 3.81
CA VAL A 98 -4.61 4.15 3.91
C VAL A 98 -4.42 5.21 2.80
N SER A 99 -5.04 5.00 1.65
CA SER A 99 -4.94 5.94 0.53
C SER A 99 -5.51 7.33 0.83
N LYS A 100 -6.29 7.46 1.90
CA LYS A 100 -6.88 8.76 2.28
C LYS A 100 -5.94 9.62 3.11
N PHE A 101 -4.87 9.01 3.63
CA PHE A 101 -3.92 9.75 4.46
C PHE A 101 -2.85 10.40 3.61
N LYS A 102 -2.28 11.46 4.14
CA LYS A 102 -1.14 12.14 3.53
C LYS A 102 -0.07 12.37 4.59
N GLN A 103 1.17 12.44 4.15
CA GLN A 103 2.26 12.85 5.05
C GLN A 103 2.62 14.28 4.72
N GLN A 104 2.59 15.12 5.73
CA GLN A 104 2.93 16.53 5.58
C GLN A 104 3.78 16.93 6.77
N MET A 105 4.98 17.41 6.49
CA MET A 105 5.88 17.91 7.54
C MET A 105 6.11 16.90 8.66
N GLY A 106 6.24 15.63 8.27
CA GLY A 106 6.46 14.55 9.23
C GLY A 106 5.24 14.08 9.98
N LYS A 107 4.08 14.61 9.67
CA LYS A 107 2.83 14.24 10.33
C LYS A 107 1.93 13.48 9.39
N ILE A 108 1.10 12.59 9.96
CA ILE A 108 0.08 11.90 9.19
C ILE A 108 -1.19 12.74 9.27
N VAL A 109 -1.69 13.11 8.10
CA VAL A 109 -2.85 14.00 8.00
C VAL A 109 -3.98 13.27 7.28
N LEU A 110 -5.17 13.35 7.84
CA LEU A 110 -6.39 12.86 7.20
C LEU A 110 -7.24 14.08 6.87
N PRO A 111 -7.17 14.57 5.63
CA PRO A 111 -7.88 15.79 5.28
C PRO A 111 -9.39 15.58 5.17
N GLY A 112 -10.12 16.64 5.38
CA GLY A 112 -11.55 16.64 5.16
C GLY A 112 -12.39 16.03 6.26
N VAL A 113 -11.81 15.76 7.42
CA VAL A 113 -12.57 15.19 8.53
C VAL A 113 -12.39 16.00 9.81
N THR A 114 -13.33 15.86 10.70
CA THR A 114 -13.22 16.43 12.04
C THR A 114 -13.20 15.29 13.05
N LYS A 115 -12.72 15.59 14.24
CA LYS A 115 -12.72 14.61 15.32
C LYS A 115 -14.13 14.12 15.61
N ASP A 116 -15.11 15.04 15.62
CA ASP A 116 -16.50 14.69 15.89
C ASP A 116 -17.08 13.79 14.80
N ALA A 117 -16.74 14.04 13.54
CA ALA A 117 -17.21 13.19 12.46
C ALA A 117 -16.69 11.77 12.61
N LEU A 118 -15.44 11.61 13.04
CA LEU A 118 -14.88 10.29 13.26
C LEU A 118 -15.55 9.59 14.44
N LYS A 119 -15.89 10.32 15.49
CA LYS A 119 -16.59 9.73 16.63
C LYS A 119 -17.95 9.18 16.25
N GLU A 120 -18.57 9.74 15.24
CA GLU A 120 -19.87 9.30 14.76
C GLU A 120 -19.80 8.25 13.67
N ALA A 121 -18.62 7.96 13.14
CA ALA A 121 -18.46 6.98 12.11
C ALA A 121 -18.69 5.56 12.66
N PRO A 122 -19.00 4.60 11.79
CA PRO A 122 -19.18 3.22 12.26
C PRO A 122 -17.94 2.71 12.99
N LYS A 123 -18.17 2.06 14.11
CA LYS A 123 -17.09 1.55 14.94
C LYS A 123 -16.50 0.29 14.31
N PHE A 124 -15.18 0.23 14.24
CA PHE A 124 -14.50 -0.96 13.77
C PHE A 124 -14.42 -2.00 14.89
N GLU A 125 -14.72 -3.22 14.55
CA GLU A 125 -14.54 -4.35 15.46
C GLU A 125 -13.93 -5.50 14.66
N TYR A 126 -13.00 -6.22 15.29
CA TYR A 126 -12.38 -7.37 14.63
C TYR A 126 -13.41 -8.48 14.42
N ALA A 127 -13.28 -9.17 13.30
CA ALA A 127 -14.10 -10.35 13.06
C ALA A 127 -13.70 -11.46 14.04
N LYS A 128 -14.67 -12.26 14.39
CA LYS A 128 -14.44 -13.38 15.30
C LYS A 128 -14.14 -14.67 14.56
#